data_190e2ff92af7f84f99d0ad7c5d90d383
#
_entry.id   190e2ff92af7f84f99d0ad7c5d90d383
#
_cell.length_a   1.000
_cell.length_b   1.000
_cell.length_c   1.000
_cell.angle_alpha   90.00
_cell.angle_beta   90.00
_cell.angle_gamma   90.00
#
_symmetry.space_group_name_H-M   'P 1'
#
loop_
_entity.id
_entity.type
_entity.pdbx_description
1 polymer ?
#
loop_
_entity_poly.entity_id
_entity_poly.type
_entity_poly.pdbx_seq_one_letter_code
_entity_poly.pdbx_strand_id
1 'polypeptide(L)'
;LRRIEALARFSDLFLALVLTFCGISLVLGGVYMLKVWRGVLRMPVPPRMFPTSDEFEPDALSGAVRLITMFPILLNSFVCHYNILPIQQAMKPEVRPSVMTAIWQAFLSCTVLYSFVATALYVTYGRSTRDDVLLNFNDRAVSQEVLGDLGADLVQNVVPCAYAASLVLTFPFINYTLRELAKELLPGRERTTKHVAVTLGLLVAVYTVSVLVKDVKVILSVSGSTATVLIGFVYPPLLRLRLEVDYLTTLQKARLRGLLVMAFVMATVTVGGVASGAA
;
A
#
# COMPACT_ATOMS: atom_id res chain seq x y z
N LEU A 1 -23.52 -19.13 4.87
CA LEU A 1 -24.08 -18.17 3.89
C LEU A 1 -24.20 -16.75 4.49
N ARG A 2 -24.89 -16.53 5.62
CA ARG A 2 -25.05 -15.17 6.22
C ARG A 2 -23.73 -14.46 6.53
N ARG A 3 -22.65 -15.18 6.91
CA ARG A 3 -21.33 -14.58 7.15
C ARG A 3 -20.65 -14.11 5.86
N ILE A 4 -20.82 -14.82 4.75
CA ILE A 4 -20.23 -14.46 3.46
C ILE A 4 -20.94 -13.24 2.87
N GLU A 5 -22.27 -13.16 2.99
CA GLU A 5 -23.05 -12.00 2.54
C GLU A 5 -22.73 -10.74 3.35
N ALA A 6 -22.51 -10.87 4.67
CA ALA A 6 -22.08 -9.75 5.49
C ALA A 6 -20.66 -9.27 5.07
N LEU A 7 -19.72 -10.20 4.83
CA LEU A 7 -18.39 -9.87 4.32
C LEU A 7 -18.45 -9.14 2.97
N ALA A 8 -19.30 -9.60 2.06
CA ALA A 8 -19.46 -8.96 0.75
C ALA A 8 -19.94 -7.49 0.89
N ARG A 9 -20.97 -7.25 1.71
CA ARG A 9 -21.47 -5.87 1.94
C ARG A 9 -20.41 -4.95 2.56
N PHE A 10 -19.60 -5.45 3.49
CA PHE A 10 -18.47 -4.68 4.04
C PHE A 10 -17.42 -4.36 3.00
N SER A 11 -17.12 -5.31 2.11
CA SER A 11 -16.19 -5.12 1.00
C SER A 11 -16.69 -4.06 0.01
N ASP A 12 -17.99 -4.09 -0.32
CA ASP A 12 -18.61 -3.10 -1.22
C ASP A 12 -18.57 -1.69 -0.60
N LEU A 13 -18.89 -1.56 0.69
CA LEU A 13 -18.81 -0.28 1.39
C LEU A 13 -17.36 0.23 1.46
N PHE A 14 -16.40 -0.63 1.77
CA PHE A 14 -14.98 -0.27 1.75
C PHE A 14 -14.56 0.23 0.36
N LEU A 15 -14.92 -0.50 -0.69
CA LEU A 15 -14.61 -0.11 -2.06
C LEU A 15 -15.24 1.24 -2.41
N ALA A 16 -16.49 1.49 -2.03
CA ALA A 16 -17.17 2.77 -2.25
C ALA A 16 -16.43 3.94 -1.57
N LEU A 17 -15.94 3.75 -0.33
CA LEU A 17 -15.18 4.77 0.38
C LEU A 17 -13.83 5.06 -0.29
N VAL A 18 -13.11 4.03 -0.73
CA VAL A 18 -11.86 4.18 -1.47
C VAL A 18 -12.09 4.88 -2.81
N LEU A 19 -13.13 4.49 -3.56
CA LEU A 19 -13.49 5.14 -4.81
C LEU A 19 -13.92 6.60 -4.62
N THR A 20 -14.53 6.93 -3.49
CA THR A 20 -14.85 8.33 -3.13
C THR A 20 -13.58 9.15 -2.95
N PHE A 21 -12.59 8.63 -2.21
CA PHE A 21 -11.28 9.26 -2.09
C PHE A 21 -10.61 9.47 -3.45
N CYS A 22 -10.55 8.42 -4.27
CA CYS A 22 -9.97 8.49 -5.61
C CYS A 22 -10.72 9.49 -6.50
N GLY A 23 -12.05 9.47 -6.48
CA GLY A 23 -12.90 10.37 -7.26
C GLY A 23 -12.66 11.84 -6.89
N ILE A 24 -12.66 12.17 -5.62
CA ILE A 24 -12.38 13.54 -5.15
C ILE A 24 -10.96 13.97 -5.56
N SER A 25 -9.97 13.10 -5.42
CA SER A 25 -8.59 13.39 -5.83
C SER A 25 -8.46 13.65 -7.34
N LEU A 26 -9.16 12.87 -8.16
CA LEU A 26 -9.18 13.05 -9.61
C LEU A 26 -9.93 14.32 -10.02
N VAL A 27 -11.04 14.65 -9.36
CA VAL A 27 -11.78 15.90 -9.60
C VAL A 27 -10.93 17.09 -9.24
N LEU A 28 -10.26 17.07 -8.08
CA LEU A 28 -9.36 18.15 -7.65
C LEU A 28 -8.24 18.37 -8.67
N GLY A 29 -7.52 17.32 -9.07
CA GLY A 29 -6.46 17.41 -10.06
C GLY A 29 -6.95 17.83 -11.46
N GLY A 30 -8.08 17.30 -11.90
CA GLY A 30 -8.68 17.64 -13.18
C GLY A 30 -9.12 19.10 -13.27
N VAL A 31 -9.79 19.61 -12.24
CA VAL A 31 -10.20 21.03 -12.16
C VAL A 31 -8.98 21.94 -12.08
N TYR A 32 -7.96 21.55 -11.30
CA TYR A 32 -6.69 22.28 -11.24
C TYR A 32 -6.06 22.41 -12.63
N MET A 33 -5.91 21.31 -13.35
CA MET A 33 -5.34 21.30 -14.72
C MET A 33 -6.16 22.15 -15.70
N LEU A 34 -7.50 22.09 -15.62
CA LEU A 34 -8.38 22.92 -16.46
C LEU A 34 -8.20 24.41 -16.17
N LYS A 35 -8.06 24.81 -14.90
CA LYS A 35 -7.80 26.21 -14.52
C LYS A 35 -6.43 26.71 -14.96
N VAL A 36 -5.40 25.85 -14.88
CA VAL A 36 -4.06 26.13 -15.38
C VAL A 36 -4.09 26.30 -16.90
N TRP A 37 -4.75 25.39 -17.63
CA TRP A 37 -4.87 25.45 -19.08
C TRP A 37 -5.63 26.70 -19.57
N ARG A 38 -6.64 27.14 -18.81
CA ARG A 38 -7.38 28.39 -19.07
C ARG A 38 -6.64 29.65 -18.64
N GLY A 39 -5.43 29.54 -18.07
CA GLY A 39 -4.64 30.68 -17.60
C GLY A 39 -5.19 31.35 -16.33
N VAL A 40 -6.17 30.71 -15.65
CA VAL A 40 -6.77 31.21 -14.40
C VAL A 40 -5.83 30.98 -13.21
N LEU A 41 -5.15 29.84 -13.20
CA LEU A 41 -4.14 29.49 -12.19
C LEU A 41 -2.77 29.40 -12.84
N ARG A 42 -1.75 29.83 -12.12
CA ARG A 42 -0.34 29.56 -12.50
C ARG A 42 0.15 28.37 -11.69
N MET A 43 0.89 27.47 -12.34
CA MET A 43 1.61 26.43 -11.61
C MET A 43 2.65 27.10 -10.70
N PRO A 44 2.50 27.05 -9.37
CA PRO A 44 3.45 27.72 -8.47
C PRO A 44 4.85 27.11 -8.59
N VAL A 45 4.94 25.83 -8.82
CA VAL A 45 6.18 25.10 -9.15
C VAL A 45 5.81 23.96 -10.10
N PRO A 46 6.36 23.93 -11.33
CA PRO A 46 6.03 22.86 -12.27
C PRO A 46 6.40 21.50 -11.68
N PRO A 47 5.52 20.49 -11.81
CA PRO A 47 5.82 19.14 -11.38
C PRO A 47 7.05 18.63 -12.14
N ARG A 48 8.04 18.15 -11.44
CA ARG A 48 9.23 17.55 -12.04
C ARG A 48 9.00 16.06 -12.24
N MET A 49 9.16 15.59 -13.47
CA MET A 49 9.06 14.15 -13.77
C MET A 49 10.29 13.36 -13.31
N PHE A 50 11.43 14.04 -13.19
CA PHE A 50 12.68 13.41 -12.78
C PHE A 50 13.35 14.24 -11.69
N PRO A 51 13.98 13.62 -10.69
CA PRO A 51 14.78 14.32 -9.70
C PRO A 51 15.93 15.04 -10.40
N THR A 52 16.24 16.26 -9.97
CA THR A 52 17.39 17.02 -10.46
C THR A 52 18.63 16.70 -9.67
N SER A 53 19.82 17.02 -10.24
CA SER A 53 21.11 16.83 -9.58
C SER A 53 21.16 17.47 -8.19
N ASP A 54 20.41 18.55 -7.96
CA ASP A 54 20.36 19.26 -6.68
C ASP A 54 19.62 18.46 -5.58
N GLU A 55 18.80 17.49 -5.97
CA GLU A 55 18.06 16.60 -5.05
C GLU A 55 18.84 15.30 -4.74
N PHE A 56 19.91 15.05 -5.52
CA PHE A 56 20.88 13.98 -5.29
C PHE A 56 22.11 14.47 -4.50
N GLU A 57 21.96 15.56 -3.71
CA GLU A 57 23.09 16.06 -2.91
C GLU A 57 23.63 15.06 -1.90
N PRO A 58 24.96 15.08 -1.69
CA PRO A 58 26.04 15.41 -2.61
C PRO A 58 26.57 14.19 -3.37
N ASP A 59 26.00 12.99 -3.16
CA ASP A 59 26.46 11.73 -3.75
C ASP A 59 25.36 11.04 -4.56
N ALA A 60 25.65 10.64 -5.80
CA ALA A 60 24.78 9.80 -6.62
C ALA A 60 24.31 8.51 -5.88
N LEU A 61 25.10 8.05 -4.90
CA LEU A 61 24.79 6.92 -4.05
C LEU A 61 23.58 7.19 -3.17
N SER A 62 23.43 8.39 -2.59
CA SER A 62 22.29 8.74 -1.73
C SER A 62 20.98 8.77 -2.51
N GLY A 63 20.98 9.26 -3.74
CA GLY A 63 19.83 9.23 -4.63
C GLY A 63 19.41 7.81 -5.02
N ALA A 64 20.37 6.95 -5.32
CA ALA A 64 20.10 5.54 -5.60
C ALA A 64 19.52 4.82 -4.38
N VAL A 65 20.02 5.08 -3.18
CA VAL A 65 19.48 4.53 -1.92
C VAL A 65 18.03 4.98 -1.73
N ARG A 66 17.72 6.26 -1.93
CA ARG A 66 16.31 6.75 -1.83
C ARG A 66 15.38 6.06 -2.82
N LEU A 67 15.79 5.87 -4.07
CA LEU A 67 14.97 5.13 -5.04
C LEU A 67 14.76 3.67 -4.63
N ILE A 68 15.81 3.00 -4.14
CA ILE A 68 15.73 1.62 -3.67
C ILE A 68 14.81 1.51 -2.45
N THR A 69 14.82 2.48 -1.54
CA THR A 69 13.95 2.48 -0.34
C THR A 69 12.49 2.75 -0.64
N MET A 70 12.17 3.44 -1.74
CA MET A 70 10.78 3.66 -2.18
C MET A 70 10.17 2.40 -2.84
N PHE A 71 11.00 1.57 -3.45
CA PHE A 71 10.50 0.40 -4.20
C PHE A 71 9.73 -0.60 -3.32
N PRO A 72 10.13 -0.95 -2.09
CA PRO A 72 9.35 -1.80 -1.19
C PRO A 72 7.97 -1.21 -0.83
N ILE A 73 7.84 0.11 -0.73
CA ILE A 73 6.54 0.76 -0.49
C ILE A 73 5.60 0.52 -1.67
N LEU A 74 6.11 0.69 -2.91
CA LEU A 74 5.34 0.40 -4.12
C LEU A 74 4.97 -1.08 -4.19
N LEU A 75 5.89 -1.98 -3.91
CA LEU A 75 5.61 -3.43 -3.86
C LEU A 75 4.54 -3.76 -2.84
N ASN A 76 4.58 -3.14 -1.65
CA ASN A 76 3.59 -3.35 -0.60
C ASN A 76 2.17 -3.01 -1.05
N SER A 77 2.02 -2.01 -1.94
CA SER A 77 0.73 -1.60 -2.50
C SER A 77 0.09 -2.66 -3.42
N PHE A 78 0.88 -3.61 -3.92
CA PHE A 78 0.43 -4.67 -4.82
C PHE A 78 0.45 -6.07 -4.20
N VAL A 79 0.77 -6.19 -2.90
CA VAL A 79 0.83 -7.50 -2.24
C VAL A 79 -0.57 -8.03 -1.94
N CYS A 80 -0.96 -9.06 -2.68
CA CYS A 80 -2.21 -9.79 -2.46
C CYS A 80 -2.00 -11.30 -2.26
N HIS A 81 -0.75 -11.77 -2.22
CA HIS A 81 -0.38 -13.18 -2.25
C HIS A 81 -1.04 -14.00 -1.13
N TYR A 82 -1.11 -13.47 0.08
CA TYR A 82 -1.72 -14.12 1.23
C TYR A 82 -3.24 -14.30 1.12
N ASN A 83 -3.90 -13.51 0.28
CA ASN A 83 -5.35 -13.58 0.07
C ASN A 83 -5.75 -14.51 -1.08
N ILE A 84 -4.83 -14.84 -1.99
CA ILE A 84 -5.14 -15.61 -3.21
C ILE A 84 -5.67 -17.01 -2.86
N LEU A 85 -4.97 -17.72 -1.98
CA LEU A 85 -5.36 -19.10 -1.61
C LEU A 85 -6.72 -19.15 -0.89
N PRO A 86 -6.99 -18.33 0.15
CA PRO A 86 -8.31 -18.27 0.78
C PRO A 86 -9.44 -17.92 -0.20
N ILE A 87 -9.21 -16.98 -1.10
CA ILE A 87 -10.19 -16.58 -2.12
C ILE A 87 -10.46 -17.76 -3.06
N GLN A 88 -9.40 -18.42 -3.58
CA GLN A 88 -9.53 -19.55 -4.47
C GLN A 88 -10.26 -20.74 -3.81
N GLN A 89 -10.03 -20.98 -2.51
CA GLN A 89 -10.73 -22.01 -1.76
C GLN A 89 -12.22 -21.69 -1.57
N ALA A 90 -12.56 -20.41 -1.38
CA ALA A 90 -13.93 -19.95 -1.21
C ALA A 90 -14.73 -19.93 -2.52
N MET A 91 -14.06 -19.94 -3.69
CA MET A 91 -14.69 -19.92 -5.00
C MET A 91 -15.28 -21.29 -5.36
N LYS A 92 -16.40 -21.25 -6.11
CA LYS A 92 -16.98 -22.46 -6.72
C LYS A 92 -15.97 -23.11 -7.67
N PRO A 93 -15.90 -24.46 -7.72
CA PRO A 93 -14.94 -25.17 -8.58
C PRO A 93 -14.94 -24.74 -10.04
N GLU A 94 -16.13 -24.44 -10.58
CA GLU A 94 -16.33 -24.05 -11.98
C GLU A 94 -15.65 -22.71 -12.33
N VAL A 95 -15.48 -21.82 -11.34
CA VAL A 95 -14.95 -20.46 -11.55
C VAL A 95 -13.46 -20.36 -11.19
N ARG A 96 -12.90 -21.38 -10.53
CA ARG A 96 -11.48 -21.38 -10.12
C ARG A 96 -10.48 -21.18 -11.26
N PRO A 97 -10.71 -21.69 -12.48
CA PRO A 97 -9.79 -21.45 -13.60
C PRO A 97 -9.67 -19.97 -13.99
N SER A 98 -10.69 -19.14 -13.71
CA SER A 98 -10.69 -17.71 -14.04
C SER A 98 -9.95 -16.83 -13.03
N VAL A 99 -9.45 -17.39 -11.91
CA VAL A 99 -8.74 -16.65 -10.86
C VAL A 99 -7.56 -15.85 -11.41
N MET A 100 -6.76 -16.45 -12.30
CA MET A 100 -5.61 -15.77 -12.88
C MET A 100 -6.02 -14.53 -13.70
N THR A 101 -7.10 -14.66 -14.48
CA THR A 101 -7.65 -13.53 -15.24
C THR A 101 -8.15 -12.43 -14.30
N ALA A 102 -8.86 -12.79 -13.24
CA ALA A 102 -9.33 -11.83 -12.24
C ALA A 102 -8.17 -11.10 -11.54
N ILE A 103 -7.09 -11.82 -11.21
CA ILE A 103 -5.88 -11.22 -10.64
C ILE A 103 -5.28 -10.19 -11.61
N TRP A 104 -5.09 -10.55 -12.88
CA TRP A 104 -4.54 -9.63 -13.88
C TRP A 104 -5.41 -8.39 -14.06
N GLN A 105 -6.73 -8.55 -14.13
CA GLN A 105 -7.67 -7.44 -14.23
C GLN A 105 -7.59 -6.53 -13.00
N ALA A 106 -7.52 -7.10 -11.79
CA ALA A 106 -7.37 -6.35 -10.56
C ALA A 106 -6.05 -5.55 -10.54
N PHE A 107 -4.92 -6.20 -10.89
CA PHE A 107 -3.62 -5.52 -10.96
C PHE A 107 -3.61 -4.37 -11.96
N LEU A 108 -4.15 -4.58 -13.16
CA LEU A 108 -4.22 -3.55 -14.18
C LEU A 108 -5.10 -2.39 -13.72
N SER A 109 -6.28 -2.66 -13.17
CA SER A 109 -7.19 -1.65 -12.66
C SER A 109 -6.57 -0.84 -11.52
N CYS A 110 -5.91 -1.50 -10.56
CA CYS A 110 -5.20 -0.82 -9.48
C CYS A 110 -4.04 0.03 -10.01
N THR A 111 -3.24 -0.48 -10.95
CA THR A 111 -2.12 0.27 -11.54
C THR A 111 -2.60 1.54 -12.22
N VAL A 112 -3.65 1.43 -13.04
CA VAL A 112 -4.25 2.57 -13.73
C VAL A 112 -4.79 3.58 -12.72
N LEU A 113 -5.56 3.13 -11.73
CA LEU A 113 -6.14 4.01 -10.71
C LEU A 113 -5.06 4.72 -9.89
N TYR A 114 -4.06 3.99 -9.39
CA TYR A 114 -2.94 4.56 -8.62
C TYR A 114 -2.16 5.59 -9.44
N SER A 115 -1.88 5.30 -10.72
CA SER A 115 -1.17 6.22 -11.59
C SER A 115 -1.95 7.51 -11.81
N PHE A 116 -3.26 7.42 -12.05
CA PHE A 116 -4.10 8.61 -12.24
C PHE A 116 -4.21 9.45 -10.96
N VAL A 117 -4.45 8.82 -9.81
CA VAL A 117 -4.57 9.52 -8.52
C VAL A 117 -3.24 10.17 -8.14
N ALA A 118 -2.13 9.44 -8.25
CA ALA A 118 -0.80 9.95 -7.94
C ALA A 118 -0.45 11.15 -8.84
N THR A 119 -0.73 11.05 -10.15
CA THR A 119 -0.49 12.15 -11.09
C THR A 119 -1.36 13.36 -10.77
N ALA A 120 -2.66 13.16 -10.52
CA ALA A 120 -3.60 14.23 -10.19
C ALA A 120 -3.16 15.00 -8.94
N LEU A 121 -2.79 14.29 -7.88
CA LEU A 121 -2.35 14.90 -6.62
C LEU A 121 -0.97 15.57 -6.76
N TYR A 122 -0.04 14.93 -7.44
CA TYR A 122 1.28 15.50 -7.66
C TYR A 122 1.24 16.78 -8.54
N VAL A 123 0.39 16.80 -9.54
CA VAL A 123 0.18 18.02 -10.37
C VAL A 123 -0.46 19.14 -9.54
N THR A 124 -1.38 18.80 -8.62
CA THR A 124 -2.07 19.79 -7.78
C THR A 124 -1.15 20.39 -6.72
N TYR A 125 -0.39 19.57 -6.00
CA TYR A 125 0.44 20.00 -4.89
C TYR A 125 1.92 20.22 -5.25
N GLY A 126 2.37 19.65 -6.37
CA GLY A 126 3.75 19.77 -6.85
C GLY A 126 4.78 19.38 -5.80
N ARG A 127 5.75 20.27 -5.55
CA ARG A 127 6.81 20.08 -4.54
C ARG A 127 6.32 20.15 -3.09
N SER A 128 5.10 20.63 -2.85
CA SER A 128 4.48 20.66 -1.52
C SER A 128 3.78 19.35 -1.17
N THR A 129 3.85 18.32 -2.06
CA THR A 129 3.29 17.00 -1.77
C THR A 129 4.02 16.40 -0.59
N ARG A 130 3.28 16.04 0.46
CA ARG A 130 3.79 15.41 1.68
C ARG A 130 3.84 13.91 1.52
N ASP A 131 4.65 13.24 2.34
CA ASP A 131 4.73 11.76 2.36
C ASP A 131 3.38 11.11 2.69
N ASP A 132 2.56 11.75 3.51
CA ASP A 132 1.14 11.43 3.69
C ASP A 132 0.29 12.51 3.01
N VAL A 133 -0.33 12.14 1.90
CA VAL A 133 -1.16 13.05 1.11
C VAL A 133 -2.43 13.52 1.83
N LEU A 134 -2.89 12.80 2.87
CA LEU A 134 -4.02 13.26 3.70
C LEU A 134 -3.70 14.57 4.41
N LEU A 135 -2.43 14.80 4.73
CA LEU A 135 -1.98 16.07 5.31
C LEU A 135 -2.05 17.23 4.31
N ASN A 136 -1.98 16.95 3.01
CA ASN A 136 -2.18 17.96 1.98
C ASN A 136 -3.65 18.38 1.87
N PHE A 137 -4.60 17.49 2.09
CA PHE A 137 -6.03 17.82 2.09
C PHE A 137 -6.44 18.71 3.28
N ASN A 138 -5.66 18.72 4.37
CA ASN A 138 -5.86 19.66 5.47
C ASN A 138 -5.45 21.10 5.11
N ASP A 139 -4.66 21.28 4.06
CA ASP A 139 -4.32 22.62 3.55
C ASP A 139 -5.48 23.13 2.68
N ARG A 140 -6.34 23.95 3.31
CA ARG A 140 -7.52 24.52 2.69
C ARG A 140 -7.19 25.43 1.51
N ALA A 141 -6.02 26.08 1.53
CA ALA A 141 -5.68 27.12 0.56
C ALA A 141 -5.72 26.59 -0.89
N VAL A 142 -5.07 25.46 -1.15
CA VAL A 142 -5.04 24.85 -2.50
C VAL A 142 -6.44 24.38 -2.92
N SER A 143 -7.14 23.70 -2.04
CA SER A 143 -8.49 23.19 -2.33
C SER A 143 -9.49 24.33 -2.57
N GLN A 144 -9.38 25.43 -1.82
CA GLN A 144 -10.24 26.62 -1.96
C GLN A 144 -9.96 27.36 -3.28
N GLU A 145 -8.71 27.51 -3.66
CA GLU A 145 -8.32 28.13 -4.92
C GLU A 145 -8.80 27.32 -6.12
N VAL A 146 -8.78 25.99 -6.01
CA VAL A 146 -9.18 25.07 -7.08
C VAL A 146 -10.68 24.87 -7.18
N LEU A 147 -11.36 24.60 -6.07
CA LEU A 147 -12.75 24.17 -6.03
C LEU A 147 -13.72 25.22 -5.41
N GLY A 148 -13.19 26.33 -4.86
CA GLY A 148 -13.97 27.28 -4.07
C GLY A 148 -14.26 26.78 -2.64
N ASP A 149 -15.00 27.58 -1.87
CA ASP A 149 -15.23 27.32 -0.43
C ASP A 149 -15.93 25.99 -0.17
N LEU A 150 -17.03 25.71 -0.88
CA LEU A 150 -17.78 24.44 -0.71
C LEU A 150 -16.94 23.22 -1.10
N GLY A 151 -16.12 23.34 -2.16
CA GLY A 151 -15.25 22.27 -2.59
C GLY A 151 -14.11 22.03 -1.59
N ALA A 152 -13.57 23.09 -1.00
CA ALA A 152 -12.55 22.99 0.04
C ALA A 152 -13.09 22.30 1.30
N ASP A 153 -14.31 22.65 1.73
CA ASP A 153 -14.96 22.03 2.88
C ASP A 153 -15.24 20.54 2.64
N LEU A 154 -15.64 20.16 1.42
CA LEU A 154 -15.83 18.76 1.04
C LEU A 154 -14.50 17.99 1.09
N VAL A 155 -13.44 18.53 0.50
CA VAL A 155 -12.12 17.88 0.48
C VAL A 155 -11.61 17.70 1.90
N GLN A 156 -11.65 18.75 2.72
CA GLN A 156 -11.10 18.77 4.07
C GLN A 156 -11.84 17.84 5.04
N ASN A 157 -13.17 17.70 4.90
CA ASN A 157 -13.97 16.92 5.83
C ASN A 157 -14.30 15.51 5.28
N VAL A 158 -14.70 15.39 4.02
CA VAL A 158 -15.17 14.11 3.48
C VAL A 158 -14.02 13.16 3.24
N VAL A 159 -12.87 13.63 2.73
CA VAL A 159 -11.74 12.74 2.40
C VAL A 159 -11.16 12.07 3.64
N PRO A 160 -10.77 12.79 4.71
CA PRO A 160 -10.26 12.16 5.93
C PRO A 160 -11.31 11.26 6.61
N CYS A 161 -12.59 11.68 6.63
CA CYS A 161 -13.67 10.87 7.20
C CYS A 161 -13.89 9.57 6.42
N ALA A 162 -13.91 9.62 5.08
CA ALA A 162 -14.05 8.43 4.25
C ALA A 162 -12.86 7.49 4.42
N TYR A 163 -11.65 8.03 4.49
CA TYR A 163 -10.45 7.25 4.73
C TYR A 163 -10.45 6.62 6.13
N ALA A 164 -10.75 7.39 7.18
CA ALA A 164 -10.87 6.86 8.53
C ALA A 164 -11.93 5.76 8.65
N ALA A 165 -13.11 5.96 8.02
CA ALA A 165 -14.17 4.96 7.98
C ALA A 165 -13.69 3.67 7.26
N SER A 166 -12.94 3.80 6.16
CA SER A 166 -12.37 2.64 5.45
C SER A 166 -11.39 1.86 6.33
N LEU A 167 -10.54 2.54 7.10
CA LEU A 167 -9.63 1.90 8.05
C LEU A 167 -10.37 1.17 9.17
N VAL A 168 -11.41 1.79 9.73
CA VAL A 168 -12.24 1.17 10.79
C VAL A 168 -12.92 -0.10 10.26
N LEU A 169 -13.38 -0.10 9.01
CA LEU A 169 -13.97 -1.30 8.39
C LEU A 169 -12.94 -2.38 8.08
N THR A 170 -11.73 -2.02 7.68
CA THR A 170 -10.66 -2.97 7.31
C THR A 170 -9.99 -3.59 8.51
N PHE A 171 -9.81 -2.83 9.58
CA PHE A 171 -9.09 -3.26 10.78
C PHE A 171 -9.58 -4.59 11.38
N PRO A 172 -10.89 -4.85 11.56
CA PRO A 172 -11.39 -6.12 12.09
C PRO A 172 -10.99 -7.34 11.23
N PHE A 173 -10.92 -7.19 9.91
CA PHE A 173 -10.55 -8.28 9.01
C PHE A 173 -9.08 -8.65 9.17
N ILE A 174 -8.20 -7.65 9.18
CA ILE A 174 -6.76 -7.85 9.38
C ILE A 174 -6.50 -8.46 10.76
N ASN A 175 -7.15 -7.91 11.78
CA ASN A 175 -7.02 -8.38 13.14
C ASN A 175 -7.55 -9.82 13.31
N TYR A 176 -8.64 -10.18 12.64
CA TYR A 176 -9.17 -11.55 12.65
C TYR A 176 -8.13 -12.54 12.10
N THR A 177 -7.57 -12.26 10.92
CA THR A 177 -6.56 -13.14 10.30
C THR A 177 -5.31 -13.26 11.17
N LEU A 178 -4.80 -12.13 11.68
CA LEU A 178 -3.64 -12.10 12.56
C LEU A 178 -3.87 -12.89 13.86
N ARG A 179 -5.06 -12.77 14.43
CA ARG A 179 -5.43 -13.53 15.62
C ARG A 179 -5.49 -15.03 15.37
N GLU A 180 -6.06 -15.49 14.26
CA GLU A 180 -6.09 -16.91 13.93
C GLU A 180 -4.67 -17.47 13.77
N LEU A 181 -3.80 -16.78 13.06
CA LEU A 181 -2.38 -17.15 12.95
C LEU A 181 -1.68 -17.17 14.32
N ALA A 182 -1.91 -16.16 15.16
CA ALA A 182 -1.32 -16.11 16.48
C ALA A 182 -1.77 -17.26 17.38
N LYS A 183 -3.03 -17.72 17.25
CA LYS A 183 -3.52 -18.87 17.98
C LYS A 183 -2.86 -20.19 17.55
N GLU A 184 -2.59 -20.34 16.25
CA GLU A 184 -1.89 -21.53 15.73
C GLU A 184 -0.45 -21.62 16.27
N LEU A 185 0.22 -20.48 16.40
CA LEU A 185 1.58 -20.42 16.92
C LEU A 185 1.68 -20.64 18.43
N LEU A 186 0.61 -20.37 19.18
CA LEU A 186 0.61 -20.49 20.63
C LEU A 186 0.14 -21.89 21.07
N PRO A 187 0.95 -22.63 21.84
CA PRO A 187 0.54 -23.95 22.35
C PRO A 187 -0.62 -23.83 23.34
N GLY A 188 -1.45 -24.86 23.37
CA GLY A 188 -2.53 -24.99 24.34
C GLY A 188 -3.92 -25.11 23.73
N ARG A 189 -4.85 -25.68 24.55
CA ARG A 189 -6.23 -25.95 24.14
C ARG A 189 -7.00 -24.67 23.90
N GLU A 190 -7.86 -24.64 22.90
CA GLU A 190 -8.74 -23.50 22.64
C GLU A 190 -9.68 -23.25 23.82
N ARG A 191 -9.54 -22.07 24.44
CA ARG A 191 -10.43 -21.56 25.49
C ARG A 191 -10.80 -20.11 25.12
N THR A 192 -11.98 -19.69 25.52
CA THR A 192 -12.44 -18.29 25.37
C THR A 192 -11.44 -17.30 25.98
N THR A 193 -10.82 -17.65 27.11
CA THR A 193 -9.77 -16.83 27.76
C THR A 193 -8.55 -16.65 26.86
N LYS A 194 -8.09 -17.69 26.15
CA LYS A 194 -6.98 -17.60 25.18
C LYS A 194 -7.35 -16.66 24.02
N HIS A 195 -8.58 -16.76 23.52
CA HIS A 195 -9.08 -15.90 22.46
C HIS A 195 -9.05 -14.41 22.87
N VAL A 196 -9.57 -14.08 24.03
CA VAL A 196 -9.57 -12.70 24.56
C VAL A 196 -8.16 -12.21 24.83
N ALA A 197 -7.31 -13.02 25.46
CA ALA A 197 -5.93 -12.66 25.78
C ALA A 197 -5.10 -12.36 24.51
N VAL A 198 -5.21 -13.20 23.47
CA VAL A 198 -4.53 -12.97 22.18
C VAL A 198 -5.04 -11.69 21.53
N THR A 199 -6.36 -11.48 21.53
CA THR A 199 -6.94 -10.26 20.93
C THR A 199 -6.45 -9.01 21.64
N LEU A 200 -6.50 -8.99 22.97
CA LEU A 200 -6.02 -7.85 23.77
C LEU A 200 -4.51 -7.62 23.59
N GLY A 201 -3.72 -8.69 23.60
CA GLY A 201 -2.28 -8.61 23.37
C GLY A 201 -1.94 -8.00 22.00
N LEU A 202 -2.64 -8.40 20.94
CA LEU A 202 -2.47 -7.84 19.60
C LEU A 202 -2.91 -6.37 19.55
N LEU A 203 -4.03 -6.00 20.18
CA LEU A 203 -4.49 -4.60 20.24
C LEU A 203 -3.48 -3.72 20.97
N VAL A 204 -2.95 -4.19 22.11
CA VAL A 204 -1.92 -3.46 22.86
C VAL A 204 -0.65 -3.31 22.02
N ALA A 205 -0.21 -4.36 21.34
CA ALA A 205 0.97 -4.31 20.49
C ALA A 205 0.80 -3.29 19.33
N VAL A 206 -0.34 -3.34 18.62
CA VAL A 206 -0.65 -2.41 17.54
C VAL A 206 -0.71 -0.97 18.07
N TYR A 207 -1.38 -0.74 19.21
CA TYR A 207 -1.45 0.58 19.83
C TYR A 207 -0.07 1.10 20.22
N THR A 208 0.76 0.25 20.84
CA THR A 208 2.12 0.63 21.23
C THR A 208 2.97 1.05 20.02
N VAL A 209 2.93 0.25 18.94
CA VAL A 209 3.65 0.61 17.70
C VAL A 209 3.11 1.92 17.12
N SER A 210 1.80 2.12 17.10
CA SER A 210 1.17 3.35 16.59
C SER A 210 1.57 4.61 17.37
N VAL A 211 1.80 4.49 18.69
CA VAL A 211 2.25 5.62 19.53
C VAL A 211 3.74 5.90 19.35
N LEU A 212 4.54 4.85 19.20
CA LEU A 212 6.00 4.97 19.06
C LEU A 212 6.44 5.43 17.68
N VAL A 213 5.77 4.96 16.62
CA VAL A 213 6.12 5.27 15.23
C VAL A 213 5.03 6.14 14.63
N LYS A 214 5.30 7.44 14.55
CA LYS A 214 4.34 8.43 14.04
C LYS A 214 4.38 8.58 12.52
N ASP A 215 5.48 8.17 11.90
CA ASP A 215 5.68 8.29 10.47
C ASP A 215 5.18 7.02 9.75
N VAL A 216 4.12 7.18 8.97
CA VAL A 216 3.50 6.11 8.18
C VAL A 216 4.48 5.58 7.13
N LYS A 217 5.33 6.43 6.56
CA LYS A 217 6.35 6.03 5.57
C LYS A 217 7.32 5.01 6.14
N VAL A 218 7.77 5.20 7.38
CA VAL A 218 8.65 4.24 8.07
C VAL A 218 7.98 2.87 8.22
N ILE A 219 6.70 2.85 8.65
CA ILE A 219 5.94 1.61 8.80
C ILE A 219 5.80 0.89 7.46
N LEU A 220 5.45 1.62 6.40
CA LEU A 220 5.28 1.07 5.06
C LEU A 220 6.61 0.58 4.48
N SER A 221 7.70 1.30 4.69
CA SER A 221 9.04 0.91 4.25
C SER A 221 9.51 -0.38 4.93
N VAL A 222 9.37 -0.46 6.25
CA VAL A 222 9.77 -1.67 7.01
C VAL A 222 8.87 -2.85 6.65
N SER A 223 7.56 -2.67 6.59
CA SER A 223 6.61 -3.72 6.18
C SER A 223 6.87 -4.19 4.75
N GLY A 224 7.09 -3.26 3.83
CA GLY A 224 7.39 -3.55 2.42
C GLY A 224 8.70 -4.30 2.25
N SER A 225 9.78 -3.85 2.91
CA SER A 225 11.11 -4.46 2.79
C SER A 225 11.24 -5.82 3.51
N THR A 226 10.42 -6.08 4.52
CA THR A 226 10.45 -7.35 5.25
C THR A 226 9.35 -8.29 4.77
N ALA A 227 8.11 -8.10 5.19
CA ALA A 227 7.02 -9.04 4.92
C ALA A 227 6.72 -9.19 3.43
N THR A 228 6.65 -8.08 2.69
CA THR A 228 6.35 -8.11 1.25
C THR A 228 7.45 -8.79 0.45
N VAL A 229 8.69 -8.45 0.74
CA VAL A 229 9.85 -9.07 0.05
C VAL A 229 9.94 -10.56 0.38
N LEU A 230 9.73 -10.95 1.64
CA LEU A 230 9.70 -12.37 2.03
C LEU A 230 8.63 -13.15 1.28
N ILE A 231 7.39 -12.66 1.29
CA ILE A 231 6.25 -13.36 0.69
C ILE A 231 6.32 -13.37 -0.83
N GLY A 232 6.70 -12.25 -1.44
CA GLY A 232 6.69 -12.10 -2.90
C GLY A 232 7.95 -12.60 -3.60
N PHE A 233 9.13 -12.43 -2.99
CA PHE A 233 10.41 -12.64 -3.67
C PHE A 233 11.32 -13.68 -3.03
N VAL A 234 11.07 -14.08 -1.78
CA VAL A 234 11.89 -15.09 -1.11
C VAL A 234 11.20 -16.45 -1.11
N TYR A 235 9.98 -16.54 -0.60
CA TYR A 235 9.29 -17.83 -0.49
C TYR A 235 9.04 -18.52 -1.83
N PRO A 236 8.50 -17.87 -2.89
CA PRO A 236 8.22 -18.57 -4.15
C PRO A 236 9.47 -19.14 -4.82
N PRO A 237 10.60 -18.40 -4.95
CA PRO A 237 11.84 -18.95 -5.48
C PRO A 237 12.41 -20.08 -4.62
N LEU A 238 12.37 -19.96 -3.29
CA LEU A 238 12.86 -21.01 -2.40
C LEU A 238 12.04 -22.31 -2.51
N LEU A 239 10.71 -22.18 -2.53
CA LEU A 239 9.84 -23.34 -2.71
C LEU A 239 10.12 -24.03 -4.05
N ARG A 240 10.23 -23.26 -5.12
CA ARG A 240 10.50 -23.80 -6.45
C ARG A 240 11.87 -24.45 -6.55
N LEU A 241 12.89 -23.85 -5.96
CA LEU A 241 14.25 -24.42 -5.89
C LEU A 241 14.31 -25.70 -5.04
N ARG A 242 13.43 -25.87 -4.04
CA ARG A 242 13.39 -27.08 -3.22
C ARG A 242 12.52 -28.19 -3.81
N LEU A 243 11.37 -27.84 -4.36
CA LEU A 243 10.36 -28.81 -4.81
C LEU A 243 10.58 -29.27 -6.25
N GLU A 244 11.12 -28.40 -7.11
CA GLU A 244 11.24 -28.65 -8.54
C GLU A 244 12.72 -28.69 -9.01
N VAL A 245 13.67 -28.89 -8.10
CA VAL A 245 15.11 -28.77 -8.40
C VAL A 245 15.56 -29.62 -9.58
N ASP A 246 14.99 -30.83 -9.72
CA ASP A 246 15.36 -31.77 -10.78
C ASP A 246 14.79 -31.40 -12.16
N TYR A 247 13.71 -30.63 -12.17
CA TYR A 247 13.02 -30.17 -13.40
C TYR A 247 13.50 -28.80 -13.88
N LEU A 248 14.27 -28.06 -13.08
CA LEU A 248 14.73 -26.72 -13.42
C LEU A 248 16.02 -26.75 -14.25
N THR A 249 16.03 -25.98 -15.33
CA THR A 249 17.25 -25.73 -16.09
C THR A 249 18.25 -24.88 -15.30
N THR A 250 19.54 -24.93 -15.66
CA THR A 250 20.58 -24.12 -15.03
C THR A 250 20.27 -22.63 -15.06
N LEU A 251 19.72 -22.14 -16.17
CA LEU A 251 19.33 -20.74 -16.32
C LEU A 251 18.17 -20.36 -15.38
N GLN A 252 17.18 -21.24 -15.22
CA GLN A 252 16.06 -21.02 -14.28
C GLN A 252 16.57 -20.99 -12.83
N LYS A 253 17.46 -21.91 -12.45
CA LYS A 253 18.10 -21.91 -11.12
C LYS A 253 18.90 -20.61 -10.88
N ALA A 254 19.64 -20.14 -11.87
CA ALA A 254 20.39 -18.88 -11.78
C ALA A 254 19.44 -17.67 -11.60
N ARG A 255 18.35 -17.58 -12.37
CA ARG A 255 17.34 -16.52 -12.23
C ARG A 255 16.71 -16.53 -10.85
N LEU A 256 16.29 -17.69 -10.33
CA LEU A 256 15.69 -17.80 -9.00
C LEU A 256 16.67 -17.39 -7.88
N ARG A 257 17.93 -17.77 -7.99
CA ARG A 257 18.99 -17.34 -7.05
C ARG A 257 19.24 -15.83 -7.15
N GLY A 258 19.22 -15.27 -8.38
CA GLY A 258 19.32 -13.83 -8.60
C GLY A 258 18.21 -13.05 -7.93
N LEU A 259 16.96 -13.55 -8.00
CA LEU A 259 15.81 -12.96 -7.29
C LEU A 259 16.01 -12.96 -5.76
N LEU A 260 16.55 -14.05 -5.19
CA LEU A 260 16.85 -14.13 -3.75
C LEU A 260 17.92 -13.12 -3.33
N VAL A 261 18.97 -12.96 -4.11
CA VAL A 261 20.01 -11.96 -3.86
C VAL A 261 19.43 -10.54 -3.94
N MET A 262 18.65 -10.25 -4.97
CA MET A 262 17.97 -8.96 -5.12
C MET A 262 17.06 -8.67 -3.93
N ALA A 263 16.26 -9.64 -3.50
CA ALA A 263 15.36 -9.52 -2.34
C ALA A 263 16.15 -9.20 -1.05
N PHE A 264 17.27 -9.87 -0.84
CA PHE A 264 18.14 -9.63 0.31
C PHE A 264 18.75 -8.23 0.27
N VAL A 265 19.29 -7.81 -0.86
CA VAL A 265 19.85 -6.46 -1.04
C VAL A 265 18.80 -5.39 -0.78
N MET A 266 17.57 -5.54 -1.35
CA MET A 266 16.49 -4.60 -1.12
C MET A 266 16.14 -4.49 0.37
N ALA A 267 15.97 -5.62 1.04
CA ALA A 267 15.64 -5.64 2.47
C ALA A 267 16.72 -4.95 3.31
N THR A 268 17.99 -5.27 3.08
CA THR A 268 19.12 -4.70 3.85
C THR A 268 19.31 -3.22 3.60
N VAL A 269 19.22 -2.76 2.34
CA VAL A 269 19.35 -1.34 2.00
C VAL A 269 18.20 -0.52 2.58
N THR A 270 16.96 -1.01 2.51
CA THR A 270 15.82 -0.29 3.05
C THR A 270 15.85 -0.21 4.57
N VAL A 271 16.12 -1.32 5.25
CA VAL A 271 16.22 -1.33 6.72
C VAL A 271 17.39 -0.47 7.18
N GLY A 272 18.53 -0.52 6.51
CA GLY A 272 19.68 0.34 6.78
C GLY A 272 19.38 1.81 6.54
N GLY A 273 18.70 2.16 5.45
CA GLY A 273 18.27 3.52 5.13
C GLY A 273 17.31 4.10 6.17
N VAL A 274 16.31 3.31 6.60
CA VAL A 274 15.39 3.71 7.69
C VAL A 274 16.14 3.90 9.00
N ALA A 275 17.07 3.01 9.34
CA ALA A 275 17.85 3.10 10.59
C ALA A 275 18.79 4.31 10.62
N SER A 276 19.34 4.71 9.46
CA SER A 276 20.21 5.88 9.33
C SER A 276 19.48 7.21 9.17
N GLY A 277 18.15 7.20 9.09
CA GLY A 277 17.35 8.40 8.83
C GLY A 277 17.48 8.95 7.40
N ALA A 278 18.03 8.14 6.48
CA ALA A 278 18.25 8.52 5.07
C ALA A 278 17.06 8.15 4.15
N ALA A 279 16.01 7.50 4.70
CA ALA A 279 14.85 7.02 3.95
C ALA A 279 13.65 7.95 4.07
#